data_232b5999c7331f5f32cbe319229dc320
#
_entry.id   232b5999c7331f5f32cbe319229dc320
#
_cell.length_a   1.000
_cell.length_b   1.000
_cell.length_c   1.000
_cell.angle_alpha   90.00
_cell.angle_beta   90.00
_cell.angle_gamma   90.00
#
_symmetry.space_group_name_H-M   'P 1'
#
loop_
_entity.id
_entity.type
_entity.pdbx_description
1 polymer ?
#
loop_
_entity_poly.entity_id
_entity_poly.type
_entity_poly.pdbx_seq_one_letter_code
_entity_poly.pdbx_strand_id
1 'polypeptide(L)'
;MSGRQGPAGPSTSAAPAFAGQRRLFPADLAAPPHGRDAAGWGVHRVMGTETEFGIHAPANPGAHHSVLSTELVNAYADLATRTGSAVAGTEWDYTGESPLVDARGWRMPRSAAHPSQLTDQALVGPDGEPVHLLLSTVLTNGARWYVDHAHPEYSSPETTSPRAAMVWDAAGDRIAQAAAEHIGAGEGHPEVLVYKNNVDGKGRSYGAHENYLVARALDFDELAAVLLPFFAARQVLVGAGRVGLGEAGEQPGFQLSQRADYFEEQVGLETTIRRPVVNTRDEPHAVRDAYRRLHVIIGDATLSQHATWLRMGMTALVLATAEAGTAPRLVLDDPVAALQTISHDPTLTATVPLREWAGDGAVDGGAWVRHEWTGLQILGAYHRAAEAHCARFGVDDAETAAVLTAWGEDLSDAAADPLSLADRADWAAKLRLLEGMRARSGADWSDPRLAMLDLQYADLRPDRSLHRRLVAAGAMRVLADEAEVTAAVAGPPRSTRAWTRGRLVRHHSAQVVGAAWDSVLLRPAEEGRLHRLRLAEPLVGAADDLPGWWEDAGSGAARLPTPDELVTTLVPLFGE
;
A
#
# COMPACT_ATOMS: atom_id res chain seq x y z
N MET A 1 53.91 32.59 14.07
CA MET A 1 53.22 31.42 14.60
C MET A 1 51.77 31.55 14.19
N SER A 2 51.40 31.01 13.06
CA SER A 2 50.06 31.07 12.47
C SER A 2 49.52 29.66 12.38
N GLY A 3 48.53 29.37 13.24
CA GLY A 3 47.75 28.15 13.18
C GLY A 3 46.80 28.15 12.00
N ARG A 4 46.98 27.25 11.07
CA ARG A 4 46.02 26.96 9.99
C ARG A 4 44.93 26.05 10.55
N GLN A 5 43.70 26.59 10.62
CA GLN A 5 42.50 25.76 10.77
C GLN A 5 42.22 25.06 9.44
N GLY A 6 42.09 23.73 9.45
CA GLY A 6 41.66 22.91 8.34
C GLY A 6 40.16 23.11 8.06
N PRO A 7 39.69 22.83 6.83
CA PRO A 7 38.28 22.99 6.49
C PRO A 7 37.42 21.96 7.23
N ALA A 8 36.32 22.44 7.81
CA ALA A 8 35.27 21.60 8.37
C ALA A 8 34.69 20.71 7.27
N GLY A 9 34.60 19.41 7.55
CA GLY A 9 33.93 18.45 6.69
C GLY A 9 32.43 18.77 6.52
N PRO A 10 31.81 18.27 5.46
CA PRO A 10 30.41 18.56 5.20
C PRO A 10 29.56 18.00 6.35
N SER A 11 28.78 18.87 6.97
CA SER A 11 27.72 18.54 7.88
C SER A 11 26.74 17.61 7.15
N THR A 12 26.68 16.36 7.57
CA THR A 12 25.56 15.48 7.21
C THR A 12 24.31 16.12 7.80
N SER A 13 23.53 16.75 6.93
CA SER A 13 22.16 17.17 7.23
C SER A 13 21.38 15.91 7.59
N ALA A 14 21.20 15.68 8.88
CA ALA A 14 20.26 14.68 9.36
C ALA A 14 18.89 15.05 8.78
N ALA A 15 18.25 14.09 8.12
CA ALA A 15 16.85 14.19 7.75
C ALA A 15 16.06 14.67 9.00
N PRO A 16 15.07 15.55 8.84
CA PRO A 16 14.31 16.02 9.98
C PRO A 16 13.75 14.81 10.71
N ALA A 17 14.16 14.65 11.96
CA ALA A 17 13.70 13.57 12.79
C ALA A 17 12.20 13.79 13.05
N PHE A 18 11.36 12.94 12.47
CA PHE A 18 9.97 12.74 12.91
C PHE A 18 9.92 12.10 14.32
N ALA A 19 10.95 12.29 15.10
CA ALA A 19 11.25 11.66 16.38
C ALA A 19 10.43 12.17 17.56
N GLY A 20 9.29 12.83 17.32
CA GLY A 20 8.47 13.41 18.39
C GLY A 20 7.15 12.70 18.69
N GLN A 21 6.60 11.94 17.75
CA GLN A 21 5.31 11.25 17.96
C GLN A 21 5.57 9.75 18.14
N ARG A 22 5.91 9.37 19.36
CA ARG A 22 6.32 7.99 19.67
C ARG A 22 5.21 6.94 19.55
N ARG A 23 3.95 7.33 19.65
CA ARG A 23 2.79 6.43 19.49
C ARG A 23 1.61 7.24 18.99
N LEU A 24 1.06 6.85 17.87
CA LEU A 24 -0.22 7.39 17.38
C LEU A 24 -1.35 7.03 18.35
N PHE A 25 -1.22 5.85 18.97
CA PHE A 25 -2.11 5.33 19.98
C PHE A 25 -1.29 5.09 21.24
N PRO A 26 -1.53 5.83 22.36
CA PRO A 26 -0.88 5.54 23.62
C PRO A 26 -1.12 4.08 24.02
N ALA A 27 -0.10 3.39 24.52
CA ALA A 27 -0.19 1.96 24.90
C ALA A 27 -1.17 1.65 26.02
N ASP A 28 -1.56 2.67 26.76
CA ASP A 28 -2.47 2.62 27.93
C ASP A 28 -3.92 2.98 27.60
N LEU A 29 -4.26 3.12 26.30
CA LEU A 29 -5.66 3.28 25.92
C LEU A 29 -6.40 1.96 26.07
N ALA A 30 -7.07 1.83 27.22
CA ALA A 30 -8.09 0.80 27.44
C ALA A 30 -9.38 1.05 26.63
N ALA A 31 -9.47 2.17 25.91
CA ALA A 31 -10.59 2.55 25.06
C ALA A 31 -10.07 3.03 23.69
N PRO A 32 -10.84 2.78 22.61
CA PRO A 32 -10.49 3.30 21.30
C PRO A 32 -10.39 4.83 21.35
N PRO A 33 -9.49 5.43 20.56
CA PRO A 33 -9.46 6.87 20.42
C PRO A 33 -10.83 7.32 19.88
N HIS A 34 -11.52 8.15 20.63
CA HIS A 34 -12.73 8.80 20.18
C HIS A 34 -12.35 10.01 19.31
N GLY A 35 -13.23 10.44 18.42
CA GLY A 35 -13.00 11.42 17.38
C GLY A 35 -12.10 12.62 17.73
N ARG A 36 -12.06 13.09 18.98
CA ARG A 36 -11.17 14.17 19.40
C ARG A 36 -9.71 13.77 19.51
N ASP A 37 -9.43 12.54 19.95
CA ASP A 37 -8.07 12.05 20.13
C ASP A 37 -7.45 11.69 18.77
N ALA A 38 -8.27 11.11 17.88
CA ALA A 38 -7.89 10.81 16.49
C ALA A 38 -7.68 12.11 15.66
N ALA A 39 -8.37 13.17 15.99
CA ALA A 39 -8.29 14.45 15.27
C ALA A 39 -6.89 15.09 15.30
N GLY A 40 -6.09 14.80 16.32
CA GLY A 40 -4.72 15.33 16.45
C GLY A 40 -3.65 14.57 15.66
N TRP A 41 -4.00 13.51 14.93
CA TRP A 41 -2.99 12.66 14.28
C TRP A 41 -2.47 13.18 12.95
N GLY A 42 -3.22 14.05 12.26
CA GLY A 42 -2.85 14.49 10.92
C GLY A 42 -2.76 13.32 9.95
N VAL A 43 -1.61 13.19 9.28
CA VAL A 43 -1.35 12.05 8.37
C VAL A 43 -0.91 10.77 9.11
N HIS A 44 -0.56 10.87 10.40
CA HIS A 44 0.04 9.76 11.13
C HIS A 44 -1.01 8.78 11.61
N ARG A 45 -0.94 7.55 11.11
CA ARG A 45 -1.71 6.37 11.53
C ARG A 45 -1.03 5.10 11.10
N VAL A 46 -1.39 3.98 11.69
CA VAL A 46 -0.92 2.68 11.20
C VAL A 46 -1.49 2.44 9.80
N MET A 47 -0.60 2.21 8.84
CA MET A 47 -0.93 2.01 7.44
C MET A 47 0.09 1.11 6.74
N GLY A 48 -0.30 0.55 5.60
CA GLY A 48 0.54 -0.25 4.72
C GLY A 48 -0.09 -0.41 3.35
N THR A 49 0.69 -0.97 2.41
CA THR A 49 0.29 -1.23 1.02
C THR A 49 0.34 -2.71 0.70
N GLU A 50 -0.46 -3.13 -0.25
CA GLU A 50 -0.41 -4.46 -0.88
C GLU A 50 -0.32 -4.24 -2.38
N THR A 51 0.62 -4.92 -3.06
CA THR A 51 0.80 -4.79 -4.51
C THR A 51 0.93 -6.18 -5.13
N GLU A 52 -0.03 -6.52 -5.97
CA GLU A 52 0.05 -7.65 -6.88
C GLU A 52 0.82 -7.21 -8.15
N PHE A 53 1.75 -8.04 -8.61
CA PHE A 53 2.55 -7.74 -9.80
C PHE A 53 2.10 -8.56 -11.00
N GLY A 54 2.10 -7.93 -12.17
CA GLY A 54 2.01 -8.64 -13.44
C GLY A 54 3.26 -9.49 -13.68
N ILE A 55 3.08 -10.72 -14.16
CA ILE A 55 4.17 -11.66 -14.40
C ILE A 55 4.06 -12.30 -15.79
N HIS A 56 5.19 -12.45 -16.48
CA HIS A 56 5.24 -13.03 -17.81
C HIS A 56 6.58 -13.73 -18.07
N ALA A 57 6.54 -14.88 -18.77
CA ALA A 57 7.73 -15.58 -19.25
C ALA A 57 7.75 -15.54 -20.79
N PRO A 58 8.58 -14.69 -21.44
CA PRO A 58 8.57 -14.54 -22.91
C PRO A 58 8.92 -15.83 -23.66
N ALA A 59 9.83 -16.64 -23.12
CA ALA A 59 10.21 -17.92 -23.70
C ALA A 59 9.14 -19.01 -23.55
N ASN A 60 8.17 -18.85 -22.64
CA ASN A 60 7.05 -19.75 -22.42
C ASN A 60 5.74 -18.97 -22.19
N PRO A 61 5.18 -18.33 -23.24
CA PRO A 61 3.97 -17.50 -23.09
C PRO A 61 2.72 -18.25 -22.62
N GLY A 62 2.75 -19.58 -22.66
CA GLY A 62 1.69 -20.48 -22.17
C GLY A 62 1.89 -20.93 -20.72
N ALA A 63 2.94 -20.50 -20.03
CA ALA A 63 3.16 -20.84 -18.64
C ALA A 63 2.00 -20.38 -17.76
N HIS A 64 1.58 -21.21 -16.82
CA HIS A 64 0.52 -20.86 -15.89
C HIS A 64 1.01 -19.81 -14.89
N HIS A 65 0.29 -18.72 -14.76
CA HIS A 65 0.71 -17.58 -13.91
C HIS A 65 0.94 -18.00 -12.45
N SER A 66 0.08 -18.87 -11.87
CA SER A 66 0.28 -19.38 -10.51
C SER A 66 1.62 -20.11 -10.33
N VAL A 67 2.08 -20.85 -11.35
CA VAL A 67 3.37 -21.55 -11.31
C VAL A 67 4.51 -20.54 -11.32
N LEU A 68 4.48 -19.59 -12.26
CA LEU A 68 5.50 -18.53 -12.33
C LEU A 68 5.55 -17.70 -11.04
N SER A 69 4.39 -17.38 -10.47
CA SER A 69 4.30 -16.63 -9.21
C SER A 69 4.88 -17.39 -8.03
N THR A 70 4.62 -18.72 -7.98
CA THR A 70 5.21 -19.60 -6.98
C THR A 70 6.72 -19.69 -7.13
N GLU A 71 7.22 -19.84 -8.36
CA GLU A 71 8.66 -19.82 -8.65
C GLU A 71 9.29 -18.51 -8.20
N LEU A 72 8.62 -17.37 -8.41
CA LEU A 72 9.11 -16.05 -8.00
C LEU A 72 9.16 -15.91 -6.48
N VAL A 73 8.15 -16.38 -5.76
CA VAL A 73 8.13 -16.38 -4.28
C VAL A 73 9.28 -17.22 -3.73
N ASN A 74 9.48 -18.41 -4.26
CA ASN A 74 10.55 -19.31 -3.84
C ASN A 74 11.94 -18.79 -4.21
N ALA A 75 12.08 -18.14 -5.37
CA ALA A 75 13.35 -17.55 -5.81
C ALA A 75 13.84 -16.47 -4.84
N TYR A 76 12.96 -15.62 -4.31
CA TYR A 76 13.36 -14.64 -3.31
C TYR A 76 13.74 -15.29 -1.98
N ALA A 77 13.01 -16.32 -1.55
CA ALA A 77 13.35 -17.05 -0.32
C ALA A 77 14.73 -17.74 -0.42
N ASP A 78 15.06 -18.31 -1.58
CA ASP A 78 16.38 -18.90 -1.84
C ASP A 78 17.48 -17.83 -1.87
N LEU A 79 17.26 -16.72 -2.58
CA LEU A 79 18.18 -15.57 -2.62
C LEU A 79 18.46 -15.03 -1.21
N ALA A 80 17.43 -14.82 -0.41
CA ALA A 80 17.54 -14.32 0.95
C ALA A 80 18.33 -15.28 1.84
N THR A 81 18.14 -16.58 1.70
CA THR A 81 18.89 -17.61 2.41
C THR A 81 20.36 -17.59 2.04
N ARG A 82 20.70 -17.52 0.75
CA ARG A 82 22.09 -17.45 0.26
C ARG A 82 22.81 -16.19 0.70
N THR A 83 22.11 -15.07 0.85
CA THR A 83 22.67 -13.80 1.30
C THR A 83 22.74 -13.66 2.83
N GLY A 84 22.41 -14.72 3.59
CA GLY A 84 22.45 -14.74 5.04
C GLY A 84 21.26 -14.05 5.72
N SER A 85 20.24 -13.71 4.94
CA SER A 85 18.95 -13.24 5.44
C SER A 85 18.02 -14.45 5.50
N ALA A 86 18.15 -15.28 6.54
CA ALA A 86 17.39 -16.53 6.65
C ALA A 86 15.87 -16.24 6.68
N VAL A 87 15.19 -16.53 5.59
CA VAL A 87 13.74 -16.40 5.43
C VAL A 87 13.10 -17.78 5.23
N ALA A 88 13.92 -18.78 4.89
CA ALA A 88 13.45 -20.13 4.61
C ALA A 88 12.79 -20.76 5.84
N GLY A 89 11.51 -21.08 5.72
CA GLY A 89 10.77 -21.87 6.71
C GLY A 89 9.82 -21.09 7.62
N THR A 90 9.75 -19.75 7.54
CA THR A 90 8.72 -19.00 8.26
C THR A 90 7.42 -19.01 7.45
N GLU A 91 6.50 -19.89 7.82
CA GLU A 91 5.20 -20.01 7.18
C GLU A 91 4.25 -18.91 7.66
N TRP A 92 3.25 -18.61 6.82
CA TRP A 92 2.18 -17.72 7.23
C TRP A 92 1.15 -18.45 8.10
N ASP A 93 0.79 -17.87 9.24
CA ASP A 93 -0.21 -18.43 10.15
C ASP A 93 -1.61 -17.90 9.81
N TYR A 94 -2.40 -18.68 9.12
CA TYR A 94 -3.77 -18.35 8.72
C TYR A 94 -4.81 -18.43 9.85
N THR A 95 -4.44 -18.82 11.05
CA THR A 95 -5.39 -19.12 12.16
C THR A 95 -6.26 -17.92 12.53
N GLY A 96 -5.76 -16.69 12.36
CA GLY A 96 -6.48 -15.45 12.71
C GLY A 96 -7.29 -14.85 11.56
N GLU A 97 -7.21 -15.36 10.35
CA GLU A 97 -7.85 -14.77 9.19
C GLU A 97 -9.37 -14.98 9.17
N SER A 98 -10.10 -13.94 8.79
CA SER A 98 -11.57 -13.93 8.75
C SER A 98 -12.11 -13.11 7.55
N PRO A 99 -11.75 -13.46 6.30
CA PRO A 99 -12.03 -12.64 5.12
C PRO A 99 -13.52 -12.46 4.81
N LEU A 100 -14.38 -13.26 5.43
CA LEU A 100 -15.84 -13.27 5.21
C LEU A 100 -16.62 -12.40 6.23
N VAL A 101 -15.92 -11.67 7.11
CA VAL A 101 -16.56 -10.75 8.06
C VAL A 101 -16.73 -9.39 7.42
N ASP A 102 -17.97 -8.88 7.47
CA ASP A 102 -18.37 -7.59 6.91
C ASP A 102 -18.49 -6.54 8.01
N ALA A 103 -17.99 -5.34 7.77
CA ALA A 103 -17.97 -4.21 8.70
C ALA A 103 -19.38 -3.73 9.09
N ARG A 104 -20.39 -4.08 8.31
CA ARG A 104 -21.82 -3.80 8.60
C ARG A 104 -22.42 -4.81 9.59
N GLY A 105 -21.61 -5.68 10.22
CA GLY A 105 -22.03 -6.52 11.33
C GLY A 105 -22.55 -7.92 10.96
N TRP A 106 -22.33 -8.40 9.74
CA TRP A 106 -22.69 -9.75 9.33
C TRP A 106 -21.48 -10.54 8.80
N ARG A 107 -21.67 -11.83 8.61
CA ARG A 107 -20.66 -12.72 8.03
C ARG A 107 -21.22 -13.44 6.83
N MET A 108 -20.49 -13.43 5.72
CA MET A 108 -20.85 -14.18 4.53
C MET A 108 -20.78 -15.70 4.84
N PRO A 109 -21.82 -16.47 4.52
CA PRO A 109 -21.74 -17.93 4.62
C PRO A 109 -20.66 -18.47 3.67
N ARG A 110 -19.83 -19.39 4.13
CA ARG A 110 -18.76 -19.98 3.33
C ARG A 110 -19.28 -20.60 2.00
N SER A 111 -20.50 -21.12 1.99
CA SER A 111 -21.16 -21.66 0.79
C SER A 111 -21.56 -20.60 -0.25
N ALA A 112 -21.62 -19.34 0.14
CA ALA A 112 -21.91 -18.19 -0.75
C ALA A 112 -20.65 -17.45 -1.17
N ALA A 113 -19.50 -17.74 -0.53
CA ALA A 113 -18.23 -17.10 -0.85
C ALA A 113 -17.67 -17.63 -2.17
N HIS A 114 -17.12 -16.73 -3.00
CA HIS A 114 -16.35 -17.15 -4.17
C HIS A 114 -15.07 -17.89 -3.71
N PRO A 115 -14.61 -18.94 -4.41
CA PRO A 115 -13.40 -19.68 -4.02
C PRO A 115 -12.18 -18.80 -3.76
N SER A 116 -12.04 -17.70 -4.48
CA SER A 116 -10.96 -16.73 -4.28
C SER A 116 -10.97 -16.00 -2.92
N GLN A 117 -12.09 -16.03 -2.20
CA GLN A 117 -12.20 -15.44 -0.85
C GLN A 117 -11.85 -16.44 0.26
N LEU A 118 -11.52 -17.68 -0.10
CA LEU A 118 -11.23 -18.76 0.84
C LEU A 118 -9.73 -19.01 0.89
N THR A 119 -9.10 -18.67 2.00
CA THR A 119 -7.62 -18.70 2.19
C THR A 119 -7.05 -20.10 2.47
N ASP A 120 -7.89 -21.11 2.66
CA ASP A 120 -7.51 -22.47 3.12
C ASP A 120 -7.49 -23.55 2.02
N GLN A 121 -7.40 -23.15 0.76
CA GLN A 121 -7.24 -24.13 -0.32
C GLN A 121 -5.77 -24.55 -0.43
N ALA A 122 -5.46 -25.77 0.04
CA ALA A 122 -4.19 -26.41 -0.26
C ALA A 122 -4.09 -26.64 -1.79
N LEU A 123 -2.97 -26.26 -2.39
CA LEU A 123 -2.67 -26.63 -3.76
C LEU A 123 -2.48 -28.16 -3.83
N VAL A 124 -3.23 -28.79 -4.71
CA VAL A 124 -3.14 -30.22 -4.94
C VAL A 124 -2.49 -30.40 -6.32
N GLY A 125 -1.43 -31.18 -6.39
CA GLY A 125 -0.77 -31.52 -7.64
C GLY A 125 -1.68 -32.35 -8.58
N PRO A 126 -1.28 -32.54 -9.84
CA PRO A 126 -2.03 -33.37 -10.81
C PRO A 126 -2.24 -34.80 -10.34
N ASP A 127 -1.44 -35.29 -9.41
CA ASP A 127 -1.47 -36.63 -8.79
C ASP A 127 -2.36 -36.70 -7.54
N GLY A 128 -2.94 -35.58 -7.12
CA GLY A 128 -3.79 -35.49 -5.94
C GLY A 128 -3.04 -35.33 -4.62
N GLU A 129 -1.69 -35.26 -4.65
CA GLU A 129 -0.88 -35.03 -3.44
C GLU A 129 -0.72 -33.54 -3.14
N PRO A 130 -0.62 -33.14 -1.85
CA PRO A 130 -0.32 -31.75 -1.47
C PRO A 130 1.03 -31.32 -2.03
N VAL A 131 1.05 -30.21 -2.76
CA VAL A 131 2.29 -29.63 -3.26
C VAL A 131 2.89 -28.79 -2.14
N HIS A 132 4.01 -29.24 -1.59
CA HIS A 132 4.79 -28.50 -0.60
C HIS A 132 5.63 -27.40 -1.27
N LEU A 133 4.95 -26.43 -1.90
CA LEU A 133 5.59 -25.23 -2.39
C LEU A 133 5.37 -24.10 -1.38
N LEU A 134 6.41 -23.30 -1.15
CA LEU A 134 6.27 -22.10 -0.35
C LEU A 134 5.43 -21.09 -1.11
N LEU A 135 4.17 -20.95 -0.71
CA LEU A 135 3.24 -20.00 -1.32
C LEU A 135 3.19 -18.66 -0.61
N SER A 136 3.72 -18.59 0.61
CA SER A 136 3.69 -17.42 1.44
C SER A 136 4.85 -17.45 2.42
N THR A 137 5.58 -16.35 2.52
CA THR A 137 6.70 -16.19 3.46
C THR A 137 6.69 -14.82 4.12
N VAL A 138 7.16 -14.78 5.37
CA VAL A 138 7.39 -13.53 6.10
C VAL A 138 8.84 -13.12 5.88
N LEU A 139 9.05 -11.88 5.46
CA LEU A 139 10.36 -11.35 5.14
C LEU A 139 11.06 -10.72 6.35
N THR A 140 12.37 -10.54 6.24
CA THR A 140 13.19 -9.92 7.30
C THR A 140 12.83 -8.45 7.56
N ASN A 141 12.21 -7.79 6.61
CA ASN A 141 11.66 -6.44 6.80
C ASN A 141 10.24 -6.43 7.40
N GLY A 142 9.72 -7.59 7.82
CA GLY A 142 8.40 -7.73 8.41
C GLY A 142 7.24 -7.78 7.42
N ALA A 143 7.52 -7.72 6.12
CA ALA A 143 6.52 -7.86 5.04
C ALA A 143 6.09 -9.30 4.83
N ARG A 144 5.00 -9.49 4.07
CA ARG A 144 4.59 -10.76 3.51
C ARG A 144 4.86 -10.79 2.00
N TRP A 145 5.46 -11.87 1.50
CA TRP A 145 5.68 -12.14 0.10
C TRP A 145 5.02 -13.47 -0.26
N TYR A 146 4.04 -13.45 -1.17
CA TYR A 146 3.18 -14.62 -1.36
C TYR A 146 2.50 -14.62 -2.74
N VAL A 147 1.76 -15.70 -3.03
CA VAL A 147 0.92 -15.81 -4.22
C VAL A 147 -0.51 -15.51 -3.84
N ASP A 148 -1.09 -14.47 -4.42
CA ASP A 148 -2.52 -14.20 -4.35
C ASP A 148 -3.16 -14.33 -5.73
N HIS A 149 -4.21 -15.13 -5.85
CA HIS A 149 -4.99 -15.32 -7.09
C HIS A 149 -4.18 -15.56 -8.39
N ALA A 150 -3.01 -16.13 -8.31
CA ALA A 150 -2.06 -16.34 -9.41
C ALA A 150 -1.09 -15.19 -9.69
N HIS A 151 -1.05 -14.14 -8.87
CA HIS A 151 -0.04 -13.07 -8.95
C HIS A 151 0.91 -13.15 -7.76
N PRO A 152 2.20 -12.79 -7.94
CA PRO A 152 3.07 -12.57 -6.80
C PRO A 152 2.66 -11.26 -6.14
N GLU A 153 2.49 -11.28 -4.82
CA GLU A 153 2.04 -10.13 -4.05
C GLU A 153 3.00 -9.80 -2.92
N TYR A 154 3.28 -8.52 -2.79
CA TYR A 154 4.00 -7.94 -1.67
C TYR A 154 3.06 -7.12 -0.81
N SER A 155 2.82 -7.58 0.42
CA SER A 155 2.16 -6.80 1.45
C SER A 155 3.22 -6.19 2.37
N SER A 156 3.31 -4.86 2.38
CA SER A 156 4.30 -4.13 3.16
C SER A 156 4.13 -4.33 4.67
N PRO A 157 5.18 -4.15 5.48
CA PRO A 157 5.00 -4.08 6.92
C PRO A 157 4.17 -2.86 7.30
N GLU A 158 3.57 -2.91 8.49
CA GLU A 158 2.87 -1.78 9.07
C GLU A 158 3.83 -0.61 9.33
N THR A 159 3.45 0.57 8.88
CA THR A 159 4.17 1.83 9.08
C THR A 159 3.27 2.84 9.80
N THR A 160 3.80 3.99 10.18
CA THR A 160 3.06 5.03 10.91
C THR A 160 2.97 6.35 10.16
N SER A 161 3.47 6.41 8.93
CA SER A 161 3.40 7.63 8.13
C SER A 161 3.32 7.33 6.63
N PRO A 162 2.78 8.24 5.82
CA PRO A 162 2.71 8.12 4.36
C PRO A 162 4.09 7.92 3.72
N ARG A 163 5.11 8.65 4.20
CA ARG A 163 6.46 8.53 3.68
C ARG A 163 7.07 7.16 3.97
N ALA A 164 6.87 6.66 5.17
CA ALA A 164 7.31 5.31 5.50
C ALA A 164 6.57 4.27 4.65
N ALA A 165 5.24 4.37 4.49
CA ALA A 165 4.47 3.46 3.64
C ALA A 165 5.01 3.45 2.19
N MET A 166 5.30 4.60 1.61
CA MET A 166 5.90 4.75 0.28
C MET A 166 7.28 4.10 0.18
N VAL A 167 8.13 4.21 1.20
CA VAL A 167 9.48 3.61 1.20
C VAL A 167 9.41 2.09 1.21
N TRP A 168 8.55 1.49 2.05
CA TRP A 168 8.37 0.04 2.10
C TRP A 168 7.57 -0.52 0.91
N ASP A 169 6.71 0.28 0.26
CA ASP A 169 6.12 -0.06 -1.05
C ASP A 169 7.21 -0.17 -2.13
N ALA A 170 8.10 0.83 -2.21
CA ALA A 170 9.23 0.80 -3.14
C ALA A 170 10.23 -0.35 -2.85
N ALA A 171 10.35 -0.77 -1.58
CA ALA A 171 11.13 -1.96 -1.22
C ALA A 171 10.53 -3.25 -1.82
N GLY A 172 9.20 -3.35 -1.91
CA GLY A 172 8.50 -4.44 -2.60
C GLY A 172 8.89 -4.56 -4.07
N ASP A 173 9.02 -3.44 -4.78
CA ASP A 173 9.47 -3.41 -6.17
C ASP A 173 10.88 -4.00 -6.33
N ARG A 174 11.79 -3.71 -5.37
CA ARG A 174 13.15 -4.25 -5.37
C ARG A 174 13.16 -5.75 -5.06
N ILE A 175 12.30 -6.21 -4.17
CA ILE A 175 12.14 -7.63 -3.82
C ILE A 175 11.64 -8.42 -5.03
N ALA A 176 10.58 -7.95 -5.69
CA ALA A 176 10.03 -8.58 -6.88
C ALA A 176 11.03 -8.63 -8.04
N GLN A 177 11.77 -7.54 -8.27
CA GLN A 177 12.83 -7.48 -9.27
C GLN A 177 13.97 -8.44 -8.96
N ALA A 178 14.48 -8.46 -7.71
CA ALA A 178 15.59 -9.33 -7.31
C ALA A 178 15.22 -10.82 -7.45
N ALA A 179 13.97 -11.18 -7.14
CA ALA A 179 13.45 -12.53 -7.37
C ALA A 179 13.48 -12.93 -8.85
N ALA A 180 13.03 -12.03 -9.74
CA ALA A 180 13.04 -12.26 -11.18
C ALA A 180 14.46 -12.39 -11.75
N GLU A 181 15.38 -11.54 -11.31
CA GLU A 181 16.79 -11.60 -11.68
C GLU A 181 17.45 -12.90 -11.20
N HIS A 182 17.10 -13.38 -10.00
CA HIS A 182 17.61 -14.63 -9.46
C HIS A 182 17.16 -15.85 -10.29
N ILE A 183 15.91 -15.88 -10.75
CA ILE A 183 15.42 -16.92 -11.69
C ILE A 183 16.24 -16.86 -12.99
N GLY A 184 16.36 -15.68 -13.59
CA GLY A 184 17.07 -15.48 -14.87
C GLY A 184 18.57 -15.78 -14.84
N ALA A 185 19.20 -15.76 -13.65
CA ALA A 185 20.60 -16.13 -13.47
C ALA A 185 20.83 -17.66 -13.38
N GLY A 186 19.77 -18.48 -13.24
CA GLY A 186 19.86 -19.94 -13.21
C GLY A 186 20.11 -20.53 -14.58
N GLU A 187 21.01 -21.54 -14.69
CA GLU A 187 21.23 -22.26 -15.95
C GLU A 187 19.96 -22.94 -16.43
N GLY A 188 19.51 -22.62 -17.65
CA GLY A 188 18.33 -23.23 -18.30
C GLY A 188 16.98 -22.69 -17.81
N HIS A 189 16.96 -21.72 -16.90
CA HIS A 189 15.70 -21.08 -16.49
C HIS A 189 15.34 -19.94 -17.47
N PRO A 190 14.07 -19.85 -17.91
CA PRO A 190 13.61 -18.76 -18.77
C PRO A 190 13.59 -17.43 -17.99
N GLU A 191 13.83 -16.34 -18.71
CA GLU A 191 13.64 -14.98 -18.16
C GLU A 191 12.17 -14.82 -17.71
N VAL A 192 11.99 -14.28 -16.51
CA VAL A 192 10.69 -13.88 -15.96
C VAL A 192 10.64 -12.38 -15.86
N LEU A 193 9.61 -11.77 -16.43
CA LEU A 193 9.35 -10.34 -16.42
C LEU A 193 8.31 -10.02 -15.38
N VAL A 194 8.56 -8.95 -14.62
CA VAL A 194 7.65 -8.46 -13.57
C VAL A 194 7.29 -7.01 -13.86
N TYR A 195 5.99 -6.71 -13.75
CA TYR A 195 5.42 -5.40 -14.03
C TYR A 195 4.63 -4.89 -12.83
N LYS A 196 4.83 -3.63 -12.46
CA LYS A 196 3.97 -2.95 -11.48
C LYS A 196 2.84 -2.23 -12.20
N ASN A 197 1.79 -2.96 -12.51
CA ASN A 197 0.57 -2.48 -13.16
C ASN A 197 -0.62 -3.27 -12.61
N ASN A 198 -1.83 -2.98 -13.07
CA ASN A 198 -3.06 -3.59 -12.54
C ASN A 198 -3.88 -4.36 -13.59
N VAL A 199 -3.42 -4.48 -14.81
CA VAL A 199 -4.21 -5.09 -15.89
C VAL A 199 -3.33 -5.93 -16.81
N ASP A 200 -3.88 -7.07 -17.25
CA ASP A 200 -3.18 -7.99 -18.16
C ASP A 200 -3.47 -7.72 -19.65
N GLY A 201 -4.27 -6.69 -19.97
CA GLY A 201 -4.69 -6.39 -21.33
C GLY A 201 -5.67 -7.40 -21.94
N LYS A 202 -6.17 -8.36 -21.14
CA LYS A 202 -7.12 -9.42 -21.55
C LYS A 202 -8.43 -9.37 -20.76
N GLY A 203 -8.71 -8.26 -20.08
CA GLY A 203 -9.91 -8.07 -19.26
C GLY A 203 -9.79 -8.56 -17.81
N ARG A 204 -8.57 -8.88 -17.34
CA ARG A 204 -8.34 -9.21 -15.92
C ARG A 204 -7.59 -8.09 -15.24
N SER A 205 -8.06 -7.77 -14.03
CA SER A 205 -7.42 -6.79 -13.15
C SER A 205 -6.96 -7.47 -11.86
N TYR A 206 -5.82 -7.00 -11.36
CA TYR A 206 -5.22 -7.40 -10.08
C TYR A 206 -4.93 -6.18 -9.21
N GLY A 207 -4.66 -6.41 -7.91
CA GLY A 207 -4.79 -5.41 -6.87
C GLY A 207 -3.58 -4.50 -6.69
N ALA A 208 -3.87 -3.30 -6.22
CA ALA A 208 -2.96 -2.46 -5.43
C ALA A 208 -3.80 -1.88 -4.30
N HIS A 209 -3.60 -2.40 -3.10
CA HIS A 209 -4.46 -2.10 -1.97
C HIS A 209 -3.72 -1.21 -0.96
N GLU A 210 -4.51 -0.52 -0.16
CA GLU A 210 -4.04 0.26 0.97
C GLU A 210 -4.77 -0.20 2.23
N ASN A 211 -4.07 -0.18 3.34
CA ASN A 211 -4.64 -0.54 4.62
C ASN A 211 -4.44 0.61 5.61
N TYR A 212 -5.48 0.95 6.33
CA TYR A 212 -5.44 1.98 7.35
C TYR A 212 -6.14 1.48 8.61
N LEU A 213 -5.51 1.70 9.77
CA LEU A 213 -6.15 1.48 11.04
C LEU A 213 -7.08 2.66 11.34
N VAL A 214 -8.35 2.38 11.60
CA VAL A 214 -9.42 3.37 11.84
C VAL A 214 -10.09 3.06 13.17
N ALA A 215 -10.49 4.10 13.90
CA ALA A 215 -11.21 3.95 15.14
C ALA A 215 -12.55 3.21 14.93
N ARG A 216 -12.80 2.16 15.71
CA ARG A 216 -14.04 1.36 15.64
C ARG A 216 -15.28 2.18 15.98
N ALA A 217 -15.12 3.24 16.78
CA ALA A 217 -16.20 4.13 17.20
C ALA A 217 -16.86 4.89 16.03
N LEU A 218 -16.14 5.09 14.91
CA LEU A 218 -16.74 5.67 13.69
C LEU A 218 -17.65 4.64 13.04
N ASP A 219 -18.91 5.01 12.82
CA ASP A 219 -19.85 4.16 12.09
C ASP A 219 -19.35 3.87 10.67
N PHE A 220 -19.56 2.62 10.20
CA PHE A 220 -19.02 2.24 8.89
C PHE A 220 -19.75 2.90 7.73
N ASP A 221 -21.07 3.09 7.83
CA ASP A 221 -21.85 3.73 6.76
C ASP A 221 -21.52 5.22 6.68
N GLU A 222 -21.24 5.89 7.82
CA GLU A 222 -20.72 7.26 7.84
C GLU A 222 -19.35 7.35 7.18
N LEU A 223 -18.45 6.42 7.51
CA LEU A 223 -17.13 6.32 6.89
C LEU A 223 -17.24 6.12 5.37
N ALA A 224 -18.06 5.18 4.93
CA ALA A 224 -18.28 4.89 3.50
C ALA A 224 -18.85 6.11 2.77
N ALA A 225 -19.79 6.83 3.37
CA ALA A 225 -20.36 8.04 2.80
C ALA A 225 -19.31 9.13 2.57
N VAL A 226 -18.36 9.29 3.49
CA VAL A 226 -17.23 10.23 3.32
C VAL A 226 -16.27 9.74 2.24
N LEU A 227 -16.01 8.45 2.14
CA LEU A 227 -14.99 7.91 1.24
C LEU A 227 -15.45 7.81 -0.22
N LEU A 228 -16.73 7.58 -0.50
CA LEU A 228 -17.22 7.37 -1.87
C LEU A 228 -16.87 8.53 -2.83
N PRO A 229 -17.17 9.82 -2.52
CA PRO A 229 -16.81 10.91 -3.41
C PRO A 229 -15.30 11.13 -3.49
N PHE A 230 -14.59 10.96 -2.38
CA PHE A 230 -13.14 11.08 -2.33
C PHE A 230 -12.46 10.04 -3.22
N PHE A 231 -12.83 8.77 -3.10
CA PHE A 231 -12.24 7.69 -3.88
C PHE A 231 -12.57 7.77 -5.37
N ALA A 232 -13.77 8.21 -5.72
CA ALA A 232 -14.12 8.44 -7.12
C ALA A 232 -13.22 9.53 -7.77
N ALA A 233 -12.84 10.56 -7.00
CA ALA A 233 -12.10 11.71 -7.52
C ALA A 233 -10.57 11.58 -7.38
N ARG A 234 -10.02 10.86 -6.37
CA ARG A 234 -8.59 10.95 -6.04
C ARG A 234 -7.64 10.48 -7.15
N GLN A 235 -8.12 9.66 -8.08
CA GLN A 235 -7.37 9.21 -9.26
C GLN A 235 -6.85 10.37 -10.13
N VAL A 236 -7.48 11.53 -10.07
CA VAL A 236 -7.05 12.77 -10.76
C VAL A 236 -5.61 13.13 -10.39
N LEU A 237 -5.20 12.94 -9.13
CA LEU A 237 -3.84 13.24 -8.67
C LEU A 237 -2.96 11.99 -8.61
N VAL A 238 -3.52 10.81 -8.34
CA VAL A 238 -2.73 9.61 -7.97
C VAL A 238 -3.05 8.36 -8.80
N GLY A 239 -3.71 8.50 -9.95
CA GLY A 239 -3.93 7.40 -10.88
C GLY A 239 -2.63 6.97 -11.57
N ALA A 240 -2.56 5.68 -11.99
CA ALA A 240 -1.38 5.15 -12.68
C ALA A 240 -1.48 5.19 -14.20
N GLY A 241 -2.64 5.54 -14.75
CA GLY A 241 -2.86 5.69 -16.19
C GLY A 241 -2.86 4.40 -16.98
N ARG A 242 -3.71 4.34 -18.03
CA ARG A 242 -3.80 3.18 -18.92
C ARG A 242 -4.23 3.58 -20.33
N VAL A 243 -3.63 2.93 -21.35
CA VAL A 243 -4.12 2.97 -22.73
C VAL A 243 -5.31 2.03 -22.87
N GLY A 244 -6.39 2.52 -23.50
CA GLY A 244 -7.65 1.81 -23.69
C GLY A 244 -8.68 2.10 -22.60
N LEU A 245 -9.95 2.13 -23.00
CA LEU A 245 -11.13 2.30 -22.15
C LEU A 245 -11.93 0.99 -22.16
N GLY A 246 -12.68 0.72 -21.09
CA GLY A 246 -13.34 -0.55 -20.86
C GLY A 246 -12.43 -1.57 -20.18
N GLU A 247 -12.95 -2.69 -19.67
CA GLU A 247 -12.18 -3.67 -18.90
C GLU A 247 -11.02 -4.26 -19.69
N ALA A 248 -11.25 -4.67 -20.94
CA ALA A 248 -10.20 -5.21 -21.82
C ALA A 248 -9.48 -4.15 -22.68
N GLY A 249 -9.76 -2.85 -22.46
CA GLY A 249 -9.22 -1.77 -23.29
C GLY A 249 -9.78 -1.78 -24.71
N GLU A 250 -11.01 -2.26 -24.88
CA GLU A 250 -11.66 -2.47 -26.17
C GLU A 250 -11.98 -1.19 -26.93
N GLN A 251 -12.06 -0.07 -26.24
CA GLN A 251 -12.26 1.25 -26.86
C GLN A 251 -10.94 2.03 -26.89
N PRO A 252 -10.60 2.67 -28.04
CA PRO A 252 -9.41 3.51 -28.12
C PRO A 252 -9.51 4.72 -27.20
N GLY A 253 -8.45 4.99 -26.44
CA GLY A 253 -8.40 6.13 -25.52
C GLY A 253 -7.29 6.01 -24.49
N PHE A 254 -7.32 6.92 -23.53
CA PHE A 254 -6.48 6.91 -22.35
C PHE A 254 -7.31 7.26 -21.13
N GLN A 255 -7.05 6.63 -19.99
CA GLN A 255 -7.74 6.89 -18.74
C GLN A 255 -6.77 7.09 -17.58
N LEU A 256 -7.21 7.81 -16.54
CA LEU A 256 -6.40 8.18 -15.39
C LEU A 256 -6.10 7.00 -14.47
N SER A 257 -7.09 6.16 -14.19
CA SER A 257 -6.94 4.95 -13.38
C SER A 257 -6.84 3.71 -14.26
N GLN A 258 -6.02 2.75 -13.89
CA GLN A 258 -5.99 1.45 -14.54
C GLN A 258 -7.22 0.59 -14.24
N ARG A 259 -7.91 0.88 -13.14
CA ARG A 259 -8.91 -0.02 -12.58
C ARG A 259 -10.34 0.53 -12.55
N ALA A 260 -10.57 1.81 -12.94
CA ALA A 260 -11.88 2.43 -12.82
C ALA A 260 -13.03 1.63 -13.47
N ASP A 261 -12.78 0.99 -14.61
CA ASP A 261 -13.77 0.20 -15.35
C ASP A 261 -14.13 -1.14 -14.70
N TYR A 262 -13.37 -1.57 -13.69
CA TYR A 262 -13.58 -2.85 -12.99
C TYR A 262 -14.41 -2.73 -11.70
N PHE A 263 -14.87 -1.53 -11.37
CA PHE A 263 -15.70 -1.29 -10.19
C PHE A 263 -17.17 -1.24 -10.61
N GLU A 264 -17.99 -2.05 -9.92
CA GLU A 264 -19.40 -2.26 -10.25
C GLU A 264 -20.34 -1.92 -9.10
N GLU A 265 -19.84 -1.87 -7.86
CA GLU A 265 -20.63 -1.61 -6.66
C GLU A 265 -20.08 -0.41 -5.88
N GLN A 266 -20.95 0.25 -5.12
CA GLN A 266 -20.53 1.36 -4.25
C GLN A 266 -19.84 0.82 -2.99
N VAL A 267 -20.47 -0.13 -2.30
CA VAL A 267 -20.03 -0.69 -1.01
C VAL A 267 -20.29 -2.19 -0.99
N GLY A 268 -19.26 -3.00 -0.76
CA GLY A 268 -19.41 -4.46 -0.75
C GLY A 268 -18.19 -5.19 -0.18
N LEU A 269 -18.33 -6.50 -0.01
CA LEU A 269 -17.30 -7.36 0.58
C LEU A 269 -16.36 -7.99 -0.47
N GLU A 270 -16.80 -8.09 -1.71
CA GLU A 270 -16.07 -8.73 -2.79
C GLU A 270 -14.78 -7.98 -3.16
N THR A 271 -13.75 -8.69 -3.58
CA THR A 271 -12.48 -8.09 -4.01
C THR A 271 -12.11 -8.47 -5.46
N THR A 272 -12.67 -9.55 -5.97
CA THR A 272 -12.30 -10.14 -7.26
C THR A 272 -13.38 -9.91 -8.34
N ILE A 273 -14.63 -10.09 -7.98
CA ILE A 273 -15.81 -9.89 -8.84
C ILE A 273 -16.71 -8.84 -8.21
N ARG A 274 -17.47 -8.09 -9.02
CA ARG A 274 -18.38 -7.05 -8.51
C ARG A 274 -17.71 -6.12 -7.50
N ARG A 275 -16.50 -5.64 -7.87
CA ARG A 275 -15.64 -4.86 -6.97
C ARG A 275 -16.33 -3.58 -6.50
N PRO A 276 -16.39 -3.32 -5.19
CA PRO A 276 -16.95 -2.10 -4.64
C PRO A 276 -15.90 -0.99 -4.58
N VAL A 277 -16.35 0.26 -4.71
CA VAL A 277 -15.51 1.45 -4.47
C VAL A 277 -15.03 1.48 -3.00
N VAL A 278 -15.90 1.13 -2.05
CA VAL A 278 -15.55 0.96 -0.62
C VAL A 278 -15.74 -0.49 -0.22
N ASN A 279 -14.64 -1.14 0.16
CA ASN A 279 -14.65 -2.53 0.62
C ASN A 279 -15.03 -2.63 2.09
N THR A 280 -15.86 -3.63 2.43
CA THR A 280 -16.41 -3.83 3.78
C THR A 280 -15.72 -4.92 4.59
N ARG A 281 -14.60 -5.51 4.11
CA ARG A 281 -13.88 -6.54 4.87
C ARG A 281 -13.48 -6.02 6.25
N ASP A 282 -13.90 -6.72 7.30
CA ASP A 282 -13.62 -6.36 8.69
C ASP A 282 -12.68 -7.37 9.36
N GLU A 283 -11.43 -7.26 9.04
CA GLU A 283 -10.35 -8.10 9.52
C GLU A 283 -9.22 -7.19 10.04
N PRO A 284 -9.34 -6.71 11.30
CA PRO A 284 -8.50 -5.62 11.80
C PRO A 284 -7.04 -6.01 12.01
N HIS A 285 -6.72 -7.30 12.21
CA HIS A 285 -5.39 -7.74 12.65
C HIS A 285 -4.85 -6.89 13.82
N ALA A 286 -5.76 -6.46 14.69
CA ALA A 286 -5.52 -5.59 15.84
C ALA A 286 -6.61 -5.84 16.87
N VAL A 287 -6.60 -5.09 17.99
CA VAL A 287 -7.66 -5.15 19.01
C VAL A 287 -9.00 -4.77 18.37
N ARG A 288 -9.84 -5.79 18.11
CA ARG A 288 -11.08 -5.66 17.33
C ARG A 288 -12.05 -4.62 17.91
N ASP A 289 -12.15 -4.54 19.22
CA ASP A 289 -13.09 -3.62 19.88
C ASP A 289 -12.64 -2.15 19.79
N ALA A 290 -11.34 -1.93 19.56
CA ALA A 290 -10.76 -0.60 19.43
C ALA A 290 -10.68 -0.15 17.96
N TYR A 291 -10.37 -1.07 17.05
CA TYR A 291 -9.96 -0.73 15.71
C TYR A 291 -10.70 -1.50 14.63
N ARG A 292 -10.76 -0.87 13.47
CA ARG A 292 -11.13 -1.46 12.18
C ARG A 292 -9.95 -1.27 11.22
N ARG A 293 -9.65 -2.28 10.41
CA ARG A 293 -8.79 -2.12 9.24
C ARG A 293 -9.67 -1.68 8.06
N LEU A 294 -9.48 -0.46 7.59
CA LEU A 294 -10.04 -0.06 6.31
C LEU A 294 -9.17 -0.66 5.20
N HIS A 295 -9.77 -1.59 4.45
CA HIS A 295 -9.14 -2.23 3.30
C HIS A 295 -9.57 -1.51 2.02
N VAL A 296 -8.68 -0.69 1.46
CA VAL A 296 -8.94 0.13 0.27
C VAL A 296 -8.45 -0.62 -0.96
N ILE A 297 -9.38 -1.04 -1.81
CA ILE A 297 -9.08 -1.85 -3.00
C ILE A 297 -9.09 -1.05 -4.31
N ILE A 298 -9.44 0.23 -4.26
CA ILE A 298 -9.60 1.09 -5.46
C ILE A 298 -8.27 1.67 -5.96
N GLY A 299 -7.16 1.44 -5.26
CA GLY A 299 -5.86 1.99 -5.63
C GLY A 299 -5.32 1.44 -6.95
N ASP A 300 -4.50 2.24 -7.62
CA ASP A 300 -3.65 1.81 -8.74
C ASP A 300 -2.22 1.51 -8.25
N ALA A 301 -1.53 0.61 -8.93
CA ALA A 301 -0.12 0.30 -8.72
C ALA A 301 0.77 1.43 -9.28
N THR A 302 1.10 2.40 -8.45
CA THR A 302 1.91 3.57 -8.81
C THR A 302 3.40 3.30 -8.64
N LEU A 303 4.22 3.72 -9.61
CA LEU A 303 5.69 3.73 -9.54
C LEU A 303 6.22 5.05 -8.99
N SER A 304 5.48 6.14 -9.19
CA SER A 304 5.81 7.45 -8.64
C SER A 304 5.78 7.42 -7.11
N GLN A 305 6.92 7.72 -6.49
CA GLN A 305 7.00 7.87 -5.03
C GLN A 305 6.10 9.01 -4.53
N HIS A 306 5.98 10.10 -5.28
CA HIS A 306 5.10 11.20 -4.94
C HIS A 306 3.63 10.77 -4.96
N ALA A 307 3.18 10.06 -6.00
CA ALA A 307 1.80 9.58 -6.10
C ALA A 307 1.46 8.61 -4.96
N THR A 308 2.35 7.68 -4.61
CA THR A 308 2.16 6.77 -3.49
C THR A 308 2.09 7.52 -2.16
N TRP A 309 3.05 8.41 -1.89
CA TRP A 309 3.08 9.22 -0.68
C TRP A 309 1.85 10.12 -0.52
N LEU A 310 1.48 10.83 -1.59
CA LEU A 310 0.32 11.73 -1.59
C LEU A 310 -0.99 10.95 -1.41
N ARG A 311 -1.13 9.80 -2.08
CA ARG A 311 -2.29 8.90 -1.94
C ARG A 311 -2.50 8.47 -0.48
N MET A 312 -1.42 8.03 0.19
CA MET A 312 -1.46 7.61 1.59
C MET A 312 -1.76 8.80 2.51
N GLY A 313 -1.16 9.95 2.25
CA GLY A 313 -1.34 11.15 3.05
C GLY A 313 -2.74 11.78 2.94
N MET A 314 -3.24 11.94 1.72
CA MET A 314 -4.61 12.44 1.50
C MET A 314 -5.64 11.54 2.17
N THR A 315 -5.52 10.23 2.01
CA THR A 315 -6.47 9.27 2.61
C THR A 315 -6.40 9.34 4.14
N ALA A 316 -5.20 9.42 4.72
CA ALA A 316 -5.03 9.56 6.17
C ALA A 316 -5.71 10.84 6.72
N LEU A 317 -5.56 11.97 6.01
CA LEU A 317 -6.22 13.24 6.38
C LEU A 317 -7.74 13.15 6.25
N VAL A 318 -8.26 12.54 5.17
CA VAL A 318 -9.70 12.33 5.00
C VAL A 318 -10.25 11.47 6.14
N LEU A 319 -9.53 10.41 6.54
CA LEU A 319 -9.91 9.59 7.68
C LEU A 319 -9.90 10.38 8.99
N ALA A 320 -8.92 11.24 9.22
CA ALA A 320 -8.89 12.11 10.40
C ALA A 320 -10.09 13.07 10.44
N THR A 321 -10.46 13.65 9.28
CA THR A 321 -11.68 14.48 9.19
C THR A 321 -12.95 13.69 9.43
N ALA A 322 -13.03 12.44 8.96
CA ALA A 322 -14.18 11.56 9.18
C ALA A 322 -14.33 11.21 10.65
N GLU A 323 -13.25 10.78 11.31
CA GLU A 323 -13.22 10.44 12.74
C GLU A 323 -13.57 11.63 13.65
N ALA A 324 -13.22 12.85 13.22
CA ALA A 324 -13.57 14.08 13.93
C ALA A 324 -14.95 14.67 13.56
N GLY A 325 -15.65 14.09 12.57
CA GLY A 325 -16.92 14.63 12.07
C GLY A 325 -16.77 15.98 11.36
N THR A 326 -15.59 16.28 10.79
CA THR A 326 -15.28 17.53 10.08
C THR A 326 -15.13 17.35 8.56
N ALA A 327 -15.34 16.14 8.05
CA ALA A 327 -15.30 15.85 6.62
C ALA A 327 -16.41 16.61 5.86
N PRO A 328 -16.19 16.97 4.58
CA PRO A 328 -17.23 17.58 3.77
C PRO A 328 -18.37 16.56 3.56
N ARG A 329 -19.60 17.02 3.61
CA ARG A 329 -20.79 16.18 3.36
C ARG A 329 -21.17 16.26 1.89
N LEU A 330 -20.61 15.35 1.10
CA LEU A 330 -20.85 15.23 -0.34
C LEU A 330 -21.52 13.90 -0.64
N VAL A 331 -22.47 13.89 -1.57
CA VAL A 331 -23.14 12.67 -2.02
C VAL A 331 -23.18 12.67 -3.54
N LEU A 332 -22.44 11.78 -4.19
CA LEU A 332 -22.54 11.53 -5.63
C LEU A 332 -23.88 10.85 -5.95
N ASP A 333 -24.51 11.22 -7.05
CA ASP A 333 -25.74 10.55 -7.50
C ASP A 333 -25.45 9.09 -7.88
N ASP A 334 -24.31 8.83 -8.53
CA ASP A 334 -23.78 7.49 -8.82
C ASP A 334 -22.25 7.48 -8.69
N PRO A 335 -21.69 6.97 -7.57
CA PRO A 335 -20.24 6.93 -7.36
C PRO A 335 -19.46 6.08 -8.37
N VAL A 336 -20.04 4.98 -8.88
CA VAL A 336 -19.38 4.11 -9.86
C VAL A 336 -19.30 4.81 -11.22
N ALA A 337 -20.40 5.35 -11.68
CA ALA A 337 -20.42 6.13 -12.93
C ALA A 337 -19.52 7.38 -12.83
N ALA A 338 -19.47 8.03 -11.67
CA ALA A 338 -18.60 9.18 -11.43
C ALA A 338 -17.11 8.77 -11.49
N LEU A 339 -16.72 7.65 -10.88
CA LEU A 339 -15.37 7.08 -10.94
C LEU A 339 -14.92 6.89 -12.40
N GLN A 340 -15.75 6.25 -13.21
CA GLN A 340 -15.47 5.97 -14.62
C GLN A 340 -15.44 7.26 -15.46
N THR A 341 -16.42 8.15 -15.28
CA THR A 341 -16.49 9.44 -16.00
C THR A 341 -15.23 10.29 -15.75
N ILE A 342 -14.80 10.40 -14.49
CA ILE A 342 -13.60 11.15 -14.13
C ILE A 342 -12.34 10.45 -14.70
N SER A 343 -12.29 9.11 -14.67
CA SER A 343 -11.15 8.35 -15.19
C SER A 343 -10.95 8.53 -16.70
N HIS A 344 -12.04 8.54 -17.45
CA HIS A 344 -12.01 8.61 -18.91
C HIS A 344 -11.69 10.01 -19.47
N ASP A 345 -11.56 11.01 -18.61
CA ASP A 345 -11.25 12.39 -19.04
C ASP A 345 -9.87 12.87 -18.56
N PRO A 346 -8.82 12.68 -19.36
CA PRO A 346 -7.49 13.19 -19.03
C PRO A 346 -7.37 14.72 -19.13
N THR A 347 -8.40 15.43 -19.55
CA THR A 347 -8.45 16.90 -19.53
C THR A 347 -8.91 17.46 -18.18
N LEU A 348 -9.43 16.61 -17.28
CA LEU A 348 -9.90 16.90 -15.94
C LEU A 348 -11.09 17.88 -15.89
N THR A 349 -11.84 18.01 -16.98
CA THR A 349 -12.97 18.94 -17.14
C THR A 349 -14.33 18.27 -17.01
N ALA A 350 -14.41 16.95 -17.12
CA ALA A 350 -15.64 16.19 -16.97
C ALA A 350 -16.26 16.43 -15.60
N THR A 351 -17.55 16.74 -15.59
CA THR A 351 -18.33 16.98 -14.38
C THR A 351 -19.20 15.78 -14.03
N VAL A 352 -19.45 15.61 -12.74
CA VAL A 352 -20.34 14.57 -12.21
C VAL A 352 -21.40 15.21 -11.29
N PRO A 353 -22.65 14.70 -11.31
CA PRO A 353 -23.70 15.22 -10.46
C PRO A 353 -23.51 14.80 -9.01
N LEU A 354 -23.56 15.76 -8.11
CA LEU A 354 -23.49 15.53 -6.66
C LEU A 354 -24.34 16.52 -5.87
N ARG A 355 -24.55 16.22 -4.60
CA ARG A 355 -25.17 17.12 -3.62
C ARG A 355 -24.19 17.40 -2.50
N GLU A 356 -24.13 18.67 -2.11
CA GLU A 356 -23.38 19.16 -0.96
C GLU A 356 -24.34 19.60 0.14
N TRP A 357 -24.05 19.27 1.38
CA TRP A 357 -24.80 19.80 2.52
C TRP A 357 -24.34 21.22 2.85
N ALA A 358 -25.21 22.19 2.60
CA ALA A 358 -24.99 23.59 2.98
C ALA A 358 -25.65 23.85 4.33
N GLY A 359 -24.85 23.82 5.42
CA GLY A 359 -25.30 24.08 6.78
C GLY A 359 -24.14 23.99 7.77
N ASP A 360 -24.33 24.56 8.96
CA ASP A 360 -23.34 24.66 10.04
C ASP A 360 -23.17 23.36 10.88
N GLY A 361 -23.57 22.23 10.35
CA GLY A 361 -23.41 20.91 10.96
C GLY A 361 -24.59 20.42 11.81
N ALA A 362 -25.57 21.27 12.14
CA ALA A 362 -26.80 20.83 12.77
C ALA A 362 -27.79 20.27 11.71
N VAL A 363 -28.48 19.18 12.05
CA VAL A 363 -29.47 18.56 11.17
C VAL A 363 -30.66 19.49 10.91
N ASP A 364 -30.92 20.43 11.82
CA ASP A 364 -32.00 21.39 11.73
C ASP A 364 -31.48 22.72 11.18
N GLY A 365 -31.73 22.99 9.87
CA GLY A 365 -31.46 24.28 9.24
C GLY A 365 -30.57 24.27 8.01
N GLY A 366 -29.97 23.14 7.61
CA GLY A 366 -29.21 23.00 6.37
C GLY A 366 -30.07 22.46 5.22
N ALA A 367 -29.57 22.60 3.99
CA ALA A 367 -30.18 22.06 2.80
C ALA A 367 -29.14 21.39 1.89
N TRP A 368 -29.58 20.36 1.17
CA TRP A 368 -28.78 19.78 0.10
C TRP A 368 -28.83 20.69 -1.14
N VAL A 369 -27.64 21.13 -1.59
CA VAL A 369 -27.45 21.90 -2.81
C VAL A 369 -26.90 20.99 -3.91
N ARG A 370 -27.50 21.01 -5.09
CA ARG A 370 -27.05 20.22 -6.24
C ARG A 370 -25.96 20.95 -7.00
N HIS A 371 -24.94 20.21 -7.40
CA HIS A 371 -23.82 20.69 -8.19
C HIS A 371 -23.46 19.72 -9.31
N GLU A 372 -22.76 20.25 -10.31
CA GLU A 372 -22.01 19.51 -11.32
C GLU A 372 -20.54 19.84 -11.11
N TRP A 373 -19.79 18.97 -10.45
CA TRP A 373 -18.39 19.22 -10.10
C TRP A 373 -17.42 18.30 -10.85
N THR A 374 -16.24 18.85 -11.17
CA THR A 374 -15.11 18.04 -11.65
C THR A 374 -14.46 17.28 -10.49
N GLY A 375 -13.63 16.27 -10.81
CA GLY A 375 -12.83 15.57 -9.81
C GLY A 375 -11.92 16.51 -9.00
N LEU A 376 -11.37 17.55 -9.64
CA LEU A 376 -10.58 18.59 -8.97
C LEU A 376 -11.40 19.39 -7.96
N GLN A 377 -12.63 19.75 -8.27
CA GLN A 377 -13.50 20.49 -7.35
C GLN A 377 -13.88 19.63 -6.13
N ILE A 378 -14.16 18.34 -6.35
CA ILE A 378 -14.42 17.40 -5.27
C ILE A 378 -13.18 17.32 -4.34
N LEU A 379 -12.00 17.06 -4.89
CA LEU A 379 -10.77 16.98 -4.09
C LEU A 379 -10.42 18.30 -3.39
N GLY A 380 -10.71 19.43 -4.01
CA GLY A 380 -10.56 20.75 -3.40
C GLY A 380 -11.45 20.96 -2.17
N ALA A 381 -12.66 20.38 -2.14
CA ALA A 381 -13.51 20.41 -0.95
C ALA A 381 -12.91 19.59 0.21
N TYR A 382 -12.36 18.40 -0.08
CA TYR A 382 -11.65 17.59 0.92
C TYR A 382 -10.36 18.26 1.41
N HIS A 383 -9.58 18.87 0.52
CA HIS A 383 -8.38 19.61 0.89
C HIS A 383 -8.69 20.74 1.86
N ARG A 384 -9.67 21.60 1.54
CA ARG A 384 -10.10 22.69 2.45
C ARG A 384 -10.60 22.17 3.80
N ALA A 385 -11.32 21.04 3.81
CA ALA A 385 -11.76 20.43 5.06
C ALA A 385 -10.59 19.90 5.89
N ALA A 386 -9.56 19.32 5.25
CA ALA A 386 -8.34 18.86 5.90
C ALA A 386 -7.52 20.03 6.48
N GLU A 387 -7.38 21.14 5.74
CA GLU A 387 -6.72 22.36 6.25
C GLU A 387 -7.47 22.92 7.47
N ALA A 388 -8.79 23.06 7.38
CA ALA A 388 -9.63 23.54 8.48
C ALA A 388 -9.57 22.60 9.70
N HIS A 389 -9.51 21.30 9.47
CA HIS A 389 -9.33 20.29 10.51
C HIS A 389 -7.99 20.46 11.22
N CYS A 390 -6.87 20.51 10.49
CA CYS A 390 -5.55 20.70 11.08
C CYS A 390 -5.45 22.00 11.86
N ALA A 391 -5.99 23.09 11.31
CA ALA A 391 -6.04 24.38 12.02
C ALA A 391 -6.87 24.31 13.31
N ARG A 392 -8.02 23.62 13.28
CA ARG A 392 -8.92 23.47 14.43
C ARG A 392 -8.30 22.67 15.58
N PHE A 393 -7.57 21.61 15.25
CA PHE A 393 -7.02 20.66 16.23
C PHE A 393 -5.53 20.86 16.53
N GLY A 394 -4.92 21.90 15.93
CA GLY A 394 -3.51 22.25 16.18
C GLY A 394 -2.53 21.22 15.64
N VAL A 395 -2.85 20.59 14.49
CA VAL A 395 -1.96 19.64 13.84
C VAL A 395 -0.96 20.42 13.00
N ASP A 396 0.31 20.40 13.40
CA ASP A 396 1.37 21.23 12.83
C ASP A 396 2.67 20.45 12.52
N ASP A 397 2.61 19.12 12.53
CA ASP A 397 3.77 18.31 12.19
C ASP A 397 4.21 18.49 10.73
N ALA A 398 5.50 18.30 10.48
CA ALA A 398 6.12 18.61 9.20
C ALA A 398 5.59 17.75 8.04
N GLU A 399 5.23 16.47 8.28
CA GLU A 399 4.74 15.61 7.20
C GLU A 399 3.30 15.94 6.84
N THR A 400 2.45 16.22 7.83
CA THR A 400 1.08 16.71 7.58
C THR A 400 1.09 18.01 6.78
N ALA A 401 1.94 18.96 7.17
CA ALA A 401 2.08 20.23 6.45
C ALA A 401 2.57 20.02 5.01
N ALA A 402 3.54 19.11 4.80
CA ALA A 402 4.05 18.79 3.46
C ALA A 402 2.97 18.14 2.58
N VAL A 403 2.16 17.22 3.12
CA VAL A 403 1.05 16.58 2.37
C VAL A 403 -0.01 17.62 2.00
N LEU A 404 -0.43 18.48 2.92
CA LEU A 404 -1.40 19.53 2.62
C LEU A 404 -0.89 20.48 1.53
N THR A 405 0.37 20.92 1.65
CA THR A 405 1.00 21.79 0.65
C THR A 405 1.05 21.12 -0.72
N ALA A 406 1.56 19.90 -0.80
CA ALA A 406 1.66 19.16 -2.06
C ALA A 406 0.28 18.90 -2.68
N TRP A 407 -0.71 18.56 -1.87
CA TRP A 407 -2.09 18.36 -2.34
C TRP A 407 -2.67 19.64 -2.94
N GLY A 408 -2.51 20.79 -2.27
CA GLY A 408 -2.98 22.09 -2.77
C GLY A 408 -2.25 22.54 -4.04
N GLU A 409 -0.91 22.35 -4.11
CA GLU A 409 -0.11 22.64 -5.29
C GLU A 409 -0.52 21.75 -6.47
N ASP A 410 -0.69 20.45 -6.27
CA ASP A 410 -1.08 19.50 -7.30
C ASP A 410 -2.49 19.83 -7.86
N LEU A 411 -3.43 20.24 -7.02
CA LEU A 411 -4.75 20.70 -7.46
C LEU A 411 -4.65 21.96 -8.33
N SER A 412 -3.83 22.94 -7.91
CA SER A 412 -3.62 24.18 -8.64
C SER A 412 -2.96 23.96 -10.00
N ASP A 413 -1.89 23.15 -10.00
CA ASP A 413 -1.14 22.83 -11.20
C ASP A 413 -1.99 22.03 -12.20
N ALA A 414 -2.72 21.02 -11.73
CA ALA A 414 -3.63 20.22 -12.55
C ALA A 414 -4.76 21.03 -13.17
N ALA A 415 -5.29 22.03 -12.44
CA ALA A 415 -6.31 22.93 -12.95
C ALA A 415 -5.78 23.87 -14.03
N ALA A 416 -4.50 24.24 -13.98
CA ALA A 416 -3.85 25.09 -14.99
C ALA A 416 -3.46 24.28 -16.23
N ASP A 417 -2.83 23.13 -16.05
CA ASP A 417 -2.44 22.18 -17.10
C ASP A 417 -2.32 20.77 -16.50
N PRO A 418 -3.18 19.81 -16.87
CA PRO A 418 -3.10 18.44 -16.40
C PRO A 418 -1.72 17.79 -16.58
N LEU A 419 -0.99 18.12 -17.65
CA LEU A 419 0.36 17.59 -17.90
C LEU A 419 1.44 18.24 -17.03
N SER A 420 1.16 19.29 -16.29
CA SER A 420 2.09 19.83 -15.29
C SER A 420 2.43 18.80 -14.20
N LEU A 421 1.55 17.81 -13.96
CA LEU A 421 1.77 16.71 -13.03
C LEU A 421 2.74 15.63 -13.52
N ALA A 422 3.26 15.69 -14.74
CA ALA A 422 4.04 14.60 -15.34
C ALA A 422 5.42 14.36 -14.71
N ASP A 423 5.86 15.19 -13.79
CA ASP A 423 7.05 14.98 -12.97
C ASP A 423 6.76 14.24 -11.65
N ARG A 424 5.49 13.90 -11.37
CA ARG A 424 5.07 13.37 -10.07
C ARG A 424 3.86 12.42 -10.09
N ALA A 425 3.03 12.42 -11.12
CA ALA A 425 1.89 11.50 -11.29
C ALA A 425 2.12 10.56 -12.49
N ASP A 426 1.97 9.25 -12.27
CA ASP A 426 2.24 8.25 -13.30
C ASP A 426 1.37 8.42 -14.55
N TRP A 427 0.05 8.68 -14.38
CA TRP A 427 -0.82 8.87 -15.53
C TRP A 427 -0.40 10.06 -16.41
N ALA A 428 0.01 11.17 -15.80
CA ALA A 428 0.42 12.36 -16.52
C ALA A 428 1.78 12.17 -17.23
N ALA A 429 2.72 11.46 -16.57
CA ALA A 429 4.00 11.07 -17.18
C ALA A 429 3.79 10.15 -18.39
N LYS A 430 2.93 9.13 -18.25
CA LYS A 430 2.57 8.23 -19.36
C LYS A 430 1.89 8.99 -20.49
N LEU A 431 0.89 9.81 -20.21
CA LEU A 431 0.18 10.59 -21.21
C LEU A 431 1.12 11.49 -22.00
N ARG A 432 2.06 12.17 -21.32
CA ARG A 432 3.08 13.00 -21.99
C ARG A 432 3.95 12.18 -22.95
N LEU A 433 4.38 10.97 -22.56
CA LEU A 433 5.17 10.07 -23.43
C LEU A 433 4.35 9.60 -24.63
N LEU A 434 3.10 9.20 -24.40
CA LEU A 434 2.18 8.69 -25.43
C LEU A 434 1.81 9.78 -26.43
N GLU A 435 1.45 10.99 -25.98
CA GLU A 435 1.16 12.12 -26.85
C GLU A 435 2.40 12.56 -27.65
N GLY A 436 3.58 12.52 -27.03
CA GLY A 436 4.84 12.76 -27.75
C GLY A 436 5.09 11.72 -28.86
N MET A 437 4.71 10.45 -28.68
CA MET A 437 4.77 9.43 -29.72
C MET A 437 3.71 9.70 -30.81
N ARG A 438 2.47 9.95 -30.43
CA ARG A 438 1.35 10.24 -31.35
C ARG A 438 1.67 11.42 -32.25
N ALA A 439 2.17 12.50 -31.67
CA ALA A 439 2.57 13.70 -32.43
C ALA A 439 3.67 13.43 -33.49
N ARG A 440 4.63 12.54 -33.16
CA ARG A 440 5.72 12.19 -34.08
C ARG A 440 5.34 11.19 -35.17
N SER A 441 4.43 10.25 -34.85
CA SER A 441 4.11 9.13 -35.75
C SER A 441 2.76 9.22 -36.44
N GLY A 442 1.89 10.16 -36.03
CA GLY A 442 0.50 10.23 -36.48
C GLY A 442 -0.36 9.09 -35.96
N ALA A 443 0.11 8.35 -34.94
CA ALA A 443 -0.64 7.24 -34.36
C ALA A 443 -1.95 7.71 -33.70
N ASP A 444 -3.01 6.96 -33.88
CA ASP A 444 -4.24 7.10 -33.08
C ASP A 444 -4.19 6.21 -31.83
N TRP A 445 -5.19 6.32 -30.95
CA TRP A 445 -5.21 5.57 -29.69
C TRP A 445 -5.36 4.05 -29.85
N SER A 446 -5.66 3.53 -31.04
CA SER A 446 -5.70 2.10 -31.35
C SER A 446 -4.34 1.50 -31.74
N ASP A 447 -3.30 2.33 -31.87
CA ASP A 447 -1.97 1.88 -32.25
C ASP A 447 -1.36 1.00 -31.14
N PRO A 448 -1.02 -0.29 -31.41
CA PRO A 448 -0.51 -1.21 -30.39
C PRO A 448 0.82 -0.76 -29.77
N ARG A 449 1.58 0.13 -30.43
CA ARG A 449 2.82 0.69 -29.87
C ARG A 449 2.55 1.55 -28.64
N LEU A 450 1.35 2.16 -28.50
CA LEU A 450 0.97 2.93 -27.33
C LEU A 450 0.78 2.00 -26.12
N ALA A 451 0.07 0.88 -26.30
CA ALA A 451 -0.07 -0.15 -25.26
C ALA A 451 1.29 -0.76 -24.84
N MET A 452 2.23 -0.93 -25.80
CA MET A 452 3.57 -1.37 -25.47
C MET A 452 4.35 -0.35 -24.63
N LEU A 453 4.22 0.95 -24.92
CA LEU A 453 4.84 2.01 -24.12
C LEU A 453 4.25 2.07 -22.69
N ASP A 454 2.93 1.90 -22.57
CA ASP A 454 2.25 1.83 -21.29
C ASP A 454 2.79 0.67 -20.44
N LEU A 455 2.87 -0.54 -21.02
CA LEU A 455 3.43 -1.71 -20.34
C LEU A 455 4.92 -1.50 -20.00
N GLN A 456 5.71 -0.92 -20.90
CA GLN A 456 7.14 -0.66 -20.68
C GLN A 456 7.38 0.38 -19.57
N TYR A 457 6.43 1.27 -19.32
CA TYR A 457 6.50 2.19 -18.19
C TYR A 457 6.51 1.43 -16.86
N ALA A 458 5.72 0.36 -16.78
CA ALA A 458 5.52 -0.49 -15.60
C ALA A 458 6.57 -1.60 -15.42
N ASP A 459 7.48 -1.79 -16.37
CA ASP A 459 8.54 -2.81 -16.32
C ASP A 459 9.51 -2.54 -15.16
N LEU A 460 9.77 -3.53 -14.30
CA LEU A 460 10.65 -3.33 -13.15
C LEU A 460 12.15 -3.41 -13.50
N ARG A 461 12.51 -3.91 -14.69
CA ARG A 461 13.93 -4.01 -15.11
C ARG A 461 14.56 -2.63 -15.27
N PRO A 462 15.74 -2.36 -14.67
CA PRO A 462 16.34 -1.02 -14.64
C PRO A 462 16.65 -0.44 -16.03
N ASP A 463 17.06 -1.29 -16.97
CA ASP A 463 17.46 -0.92 -18.32
C ASP A 463 16.27 -0.82 -19.30
N ARG A 464 15.09 -1.31 -18.93
CA ARG A 464 13.88 -1.36 -19.76
C ARG A 464 12.82 -0.36 -19.33
N SER A 465 12.64 -0.13 -18.04
CA SER A 465 11.61 0.73 -17.47
C SER A 465 11.67 2.16 -18.02
N LEU A 466 10.56 2.63 -18.56
CA LEU A 466 10.44 4.05 -18.94
C LEU A 466 10.35 4.95 -17.70
N HIS A 467 9.66 4.50 -16.64
CA HIS A 467 9.64 5.23 -15.38
C HIS A 467 11.07 5.46 -14.83
N ARG A 468 11.89 4.41 -14.75
CA ARG A 468 13.28 4.54 -14.26
C ARG A 468 14.14 5.46 -15.15
N ARG A 469 13.88 5.48 -16.45
CA ARG A 469 14.54 6.43 -17.35
C ARG A 469 14.14 7.87 -17.06
N LEU A 470 12.86 8.13 -16.74
CA LEU A 470 12.41 9.46 -16.30
C LEU A 470 13.08 9.87 -14.99
N VAL A 471 13.17 8.96 -14.02
CA VAL A 471 13.90 9.19 -12.76
C VAL A 471 15.37 9.52 -13.02
N ALA A 472 16.07 8.72 -13.83
CA ALA A 472 17.48 8.93 -14.15
C ALA A 472 17.73 10.24 -14.91
N ALA A 473 16.75 10.70 -15.69
CA ALA A 473 16.79 11.98 -16.40
C ALA A 473 16.40 13.19 -15.52
N GLY A 474 16.04 12.98 -14.24
CA GLY A 474 15.52 14.04 -13.36
C GLY A 474 14.14 14.56 -13.76
N ALA A 475 13.39 13.80 -14.56
CA ALA A 475 12.06 14.14 -15.07
C ALA A 475 10.92 13.52 -14.22
N MET A 476 11.27 12.80 -13.16
CA MET A 476 10.34 12.27 -12.16
C MET A 476 10.89 12.56 -10.77
N ARG A 477 10.04 13.06 -9.87
CA ARG A 477 10.42 13.38 -8.47
C ARG A 477 10.76 12.12 -7.70
N VAL A 478 11.78 12.22 -6.86
CA VAL A 478 12.23 11.17 -5.95
C VAL A 478 12.15 11.72 -4.52
N LEU A 479 11.47 11.00 -3.63
CA LEU A 479 11.27 11.37 -2.22
C LEU A 479 12.15 10.55 -1.26
N ALA A 480 12.58 9.36 -1.68
CA ALA A 480 13.49 8.48 -0.96
C ALA A 480 14.61 8.04 -1.89
N ASP A 481 15.86 8.11 -1.43
CA ASP A 481 17.00 7.65 -2.20
C ASP A 481 17.13 6.11 -2.21
N GLU A 482 18.02 5.61 -3.06
CA GLU A 482 18.21 4.16 -3.23
C GLU A 482 18.76 3.49 -1.95
N ALA A 483 19.54 4.21 -1.15
CA ALA A 483 20.08 3.68 0.11
C ALA A 483 18.96 3.46 1.14
N GLU A 484 18.01 4.38 1.21
CA GLU A 484 16.84 4.28 2.09
C GLU A 484 15.93 3.11 1.67
N VAL A 485 15.64 2.97 0.37
CA VAL A 485 14.85 1.84 -0.15
C VAL A 485 15.57 0.51 0.08
N THR A 486 16.89 0.44 -0.13
CA THR A 486 17.69 -0.75 0.14
C THR A 486 17.67 -1.14 1.62
N ALA A 487 17.71 -0.15 2.52
CA ALA A 487 17.58 -0.40 3.95
C ALA A 487 16.20 -0.98 4.32
N ALA A 488 15.13 -0.51 3.65
CA ALA A 488 13.78 -1.03 3.83
C ALA A 488 13.56 -2.44 3.25
N VAL A 489 14.31 -2.84 2.22
CA VAL A 489 14.36 -4.25 1.77
C VAL A 489 14.93 -5.14 2.87
N ALA A 490 15.98 -4.69 3.56
CA ALA A 490 16.71 -5.49 4.53
C ALA A 490 16.10 -5.49 5.95
N GLY A 491 15.37 -4.43 6.33
CA GLY A 491 14.92 -4.25 7.71
C GLY A 491 13.50 -3.70 7.86
N PRO A 492 12.85 -4.02 9.00
CA PRO A 492 11.49 -3.57 9.30
C PRO A 492 11.46 -2.11 9.76
N PRO A 493 10.29 -1.42 9.65
CA PRO A 493 10.08 -0.13 10.28
C PRO A 493 10.23 -0.25 11.80
N ARG A 494 10.82 0.79 12.41
CA ARG A 494 11.12 0.80 13.84
C ARG A 494 9.92 1.14 14.73
N SER A 495 8.85 1.70 14.14
CA SER A 495 7.73 2.33 14.86
C SER A 495 6.56 1.40 15.14
N THR A 496 6.61 0.15 14.69
CA THR A 496 5.49 -0.80 14.79
C THR A 496 5.96 -2.21 15.19
N ARG A 497 5.01 -3.09 15.50
CA ARG A 497 5.23 -4.52 15.74
C ARG A 497 5.96 -5.25 14.60
N ALA A 498 5.98 -4.68 13.40
CA ALA A 498 6.77 -5.21 12.28
C ALA A 498 8.27 -5.31 12.64
N TRP A 499 8.76 -4.45 13.54
CA TRP A 499 10.11 -4.54 14.08
C TRP A 499 10.35 -5.90 14.74
N THR A 500 9.56 -6.26 15.73
CA THR A 500 9.69 -7.55 16.42
C THR A 500 9.54 -8.72 15.45
N ARG A 501 8.52 -8.70 14.58
CA ARG A 501 8.28 -9.76 13.60
C ARG A 501 9.47 -9.92 12.64
N GLY A 502 9.93 -8.85 12.02
CA GLY A 502 11.03 -8.91 11.05
C GLY A 502 12.39 -9.28 11.69
N ARG A 503 12.66 -8.78 12.90
CA ARG A 503 13.90 -9.12 13.63
C ARG A 503 13.93 -10.58 14.12
N LEU A 504 12.80 -11.12 14.55
CA LEU A 504 12.68 -12.55 14.87
C LEU A 504 12.95 -13.41 13.63
N VAL A 505 12.32 -13.09 12.49
CA VAL A 505 12.57 -13.80 11.23
C VAL A 505 14.04 -13.71 10.81
N ARG A 506 14.66 -12.55 10.92
CA ARG A 506 16.05 -12.33 10.51
C ARG A 506 17.07 -13.08 11.38
N HIS A 507 16.90 -13.06 12.69
CA HIS A 507 17.92 -13.51 13.62
C HIS A 507 17.62 -14.84 14.31
N HIS A 508 16.36 -15.28 14.27
CA HIS A 508 15.86 -16.45 14.98
C HIS A 508 14.97 -17.33 14.10
N SER A 509 15.23 -17.38 12.79
CA SER A 509 14.42 -18.15 11.83
C SER A 509 14.28 -19.62 12.20
N ALA A 510 15.29 -20.23 12.84
CA ALA A 510 15.22 -21.60 13.34
C ALA A 510 14.21 -21.80 14.50
N GLN A 511 13.87 -20.74 15.20
CA GLN A 511 12.91 -20.74 16.30
C GLN A 511 11.52 -20.26 15.88
N VAL A 512 11.41 -19.51 14.78
CA VAL A 512 10.12 -19.01 14.24
C VAL A 512 9.50 -20.07 13.35
N VAL A 513 8.40 -20.65 13.81
CA VAL A 513 7.66 -21.69 13.06
C VAL A 513 6.68 -21.07 12.08
N GLY A 514 6.08 -19.91 12.44
CA GLY A 514 5.15 -19.19 11.61
C GLY A 514 4.91 -17.79 12.15
N ALA A 515 4.33 -16.91 11.32
CA ALA A 515 3.91 -15.60 11.74
C ALA A 515 2.67 -15.13 10.97
N ALA A 516 1.94 -14.21 11.60
CA ALA A 516 0.86 -13.44 11.00
C ALA A 516 1.11 -11.94 11.25
N TRP A 517 0.17 -11.09 10.84
CA TRP A 517 0.30 -9.65 11.12
C TRP A 517 0.38 -9.36 12.61
N ASP A 518 -0.42 -10.05 13.43
CA ASP A 518 -0.62 -9.82 14.86
C ASP A 518 -0.09 -10.94 15.75
N SER A 519 0.69 -11.87 15.21
CA SER A 519 1.29 -12.92 16.02
C SER A 519 2.56 -13.51 15.41
N VAL A 520 3.41 -14.11 16.27
CA VAL A 520 4.55 -14.94 15.89
C VAL A 520 4.51 -16.24 16.68
N LEU A 521 4.67 -17.37 16.00
CA LEU A 521 4.79 -18.70 16.60
C LEU A 521 6.26 -19.02 16.84
N LEU A 522 6.64 -19.12 18.11
CA LEU A 522 8.01 -19.32 18.54
C LEU A 522 8.19 -20.70 19.20
N ARG A 523 9.15 -21.47 18.71
CA ARG A 523 9.59 -22.74 19.32
C ARG A 523 11.09 -22.65 19.64
N PRO A 524 11.46 -22.34 20.88
CA PRO A 524 12.84 -22.08 21.26
C PRO A 524 13.78 -23.27 21.12
N ALA A 525 13.29 -24.48 21.30
CA ALA A 525 14.03 -25.72 21.12
C ALA A 525 13.22 -26.71 20.27
N GLU A 526 13.87 -27.63 19.56
CA GLU A 526 13.24 -28.55 18.60
C GLU A 526 12.13 -29.40 19.24
N GLU A 527 12.31 -29.88 20.48
CA GLU A 527 11.29 -30.56 21.29
C GLU A 527 10.58 -29.63 22.28
N GLY A 528 10.77 -28.30 22.15
CA GLY A 528 10.24 -27.30 23.04
C GLY A 528 8.75 -27.01 22.83
N ARG A 529 8.13 -26.40 23.86
CA ARG A 529 6.76 -25.89 23.77
C ARG A 529 6.66 -24.81 22.71
N LEU A 530 5.58 -24.84 21.93
CA LEU A 530 5.22 -23.75 21.00
C LEU A 530 4.57 -22.61 21.81
N HIS A 531 5.05 -21.39 21.61
CA HIS A 531 4.52 -20.17 22.19
C HIS A 531 3.96 -19.29 21.08
N ARG A 532 2.75 -18.75 21.30
CA ARG A 532 2.20 -17.70 20.45
C ARG A 532 2.46 -16.36 21.10
N LEU A 533 3.26 -15.53 20.44
CA LEU A 533 3.44 -14.14 20.82
C LEU A 533 2.34 -13.34 20.15
N ARG A 534 1.46 -12.71 20.92
CA ARG A 534 0.40 -11.86 20.40
C ARG A 534 0.86 -10.41 20.31
N LEU A 535 0.90 -9.89 19.10
CA LEU A 535 1.23 -8.51 18.76
C LEU A 535 -0.05 -7.77 18.32
N ALA A 536 -1.14 -7.94 19.08
CA ALA A 536 -2.46 -7.43 18.71
C ALA A 536 -2.51 -5.88 18.66
N GLU A 537 -1.65 -5.21 19.44
CA GLU A 537 -1.51 -3.75 19.37
C GLU A 537 -0.41 -3.38 18.37
N PRO A 538 -0.74 -2.74 17.23
CA PRO A 538 0.23 -2.54 16.15
C PRO A 538 1.45 -1.67 16.50
N LEU A 539 1.35 -0.85 17.55
CA LEU A 539 2.43 0.02 18.01
C LEU A 539 3.27 -0.57 19.15
N VAL A 540 2.85 -1.73 19.68
CA VAL A 540 3.59 -2.45 20.71
C VAL A 540 4.46 -3.52 20.07
N GLY A 541 5.72 -3.63 20.53
CA GLY A 541 6.75 -4.45 19.89
C GLY A 541 7.57 -3.65 18.85
N ALA A 542 7.51 -2.34 18.92
CA ALA A 542 8.39 -1.42 18.21
C ALA A 542 9.83 -1.48 18.75
N ALA A 543 10.78 -0.85 18.05
CA ALA A 543 12.19 -0.88 18.45
C ALA A 543 12.44 -0.34 19.88
N ASP A 544 11.70 0.69 20.26
CA ASP A 544 11.83 1.35 21.56
C ASP A 544 11.24 0.53 22.73
N ASP A 545 10.39 -0.45 22.44
CA ASP A 545 9.81 -1.35 23.46
C ASP A 545 10.78 -2.46 23.89
N LEU A 546 11.80 -2.72 23.06
CA LEU A 546 12.80 -3.76 23.27
C LEU A 546 14.23 -3.18 23.21
N PRO A 547 14.58 -2.25 24.11
CA PRO A 547 15.84 -1.54 24.06
C PRO A 547 17.05 -2.51 24.20
N GLY A 548 18.07 -2.28 23.36
CA GLY A 548 19.29 -3.09 23.34
C GLY A 548 19.15 -4.45 22.63
N TRP A 549 17.98 -4.78 22.14
CA TRP A 549 17.77 -5.99 21.35
C TRP A 549 17.83 -5.66 19.85
N TRP A 550 18.55 -6.50 19.09
CA TRP A 550 18.65 -6.43 17.63
C TRP A 550 19.07 -5.05 17.07
N GLU A 551 19.74 -4.22 17.86
CA GLU A 551 20.35 -3.01 17.34
C GLU A 551 21.51 -3.38 16.40
N ASP A 552 21.69 -2.67 15.30
CA ASP A 552 22.68 -3.02 14.30
C ASP A 552 24.09 -2.95 14.89
N ALA A 553 24.90 -3.97 14.61
CA ALA A 553 26.25 -4.18 15.17
C ALA A 553 27.27 -3.06 14.85
N GLY A 554 26.87 -2.02 14.12
CA GLY A 554 27.67 -0.81 13.89
C GLY A 554 27.91 0.04 15.14
N SER A 555 27.11 -0.13 16.20
CA SER A 555 27.26 0.57 17.48
C SER A 555 28.14 -0.20 18.52
N GLY A 556 28.67 -1.35 18.18
CA GLY A 556 29.66 -2.09 19.00
C GLY A 556 29.10 -2.85 20.22
N ALA A 557 27.78 -2.87 20.43
CA ALA A 557 27.17 -3.43 21.64
C ALA A 557 25.90 -4.29 21.40
N ALA A 558 25.51 -4.57 20.15
CA ALA A 558 24.31 -5.35 19.89
C ALA A 558 24.54 -6.83 20.20
N ARG A 559 23.85 -7.33 21.22
CA ARG A 559 23.79 -8.75 21.54
C ARG A 559 22.49 -9.34 21.02
N LEU A 560 22.59 -10.42 20.25
CA LEU A 560 21.41 -11.22 19.91
C LEU A 560 20.93 -11.96 21.17
N PRO A 561 19.64 -11.91 21.52
CA PRO A 561 19.10 -12.71 22.60
C PRO A 561 19.24 -14.21 22.32
N THR A 562 19.50 -14.99 23.33
CA THR A 562 19.46 -16.45 23.24
C THR A 562 18.01 -16.94 23.12
N PRO A 563 17.73 -18.17 22.62
CA PRO A 563 16.38 -18.72 22.60
C PRO A 563 15.67 -18.69 23.96
N ASP A 564 16.37 -18.91 25.06
CA ASP A 564 15.82 -18.85 26.42
C ASP A 564 15.46 -17.40 26.81
N GLU A 565 16.27 -16.43 26.43
CA GLU A 565 15.97 -15.01 26.65
C GLU A 565 14.77 -14.53 25.83
N LEU A 566 14.58 -15.03 24.60
CA LEU A 566 13.36 -14.77 23.84
C LEU A 566 12.12 -15.20 24.62
N VAL A 567 12.12 -16.41 25.20
CA VAL A 567 11.00 -16.91 25.99
C VAL A 567 10.79 -16.09 27.26
N THR A 568 11.86 -15.88 28.02
CA THR A 568 11.77 -15.22 29.33
C THR A 568 11.40 -13.74 29.23
N THR A 569 11.63 -13.11 28.09
CA THR A 569 11.31 -11.69 27.87
C THR A 569 10.06 -11.50 27.02
N LEU A 570 9.94 -12.17 25.86
CA LEU A 570 8.82 -11.92 24.94
C LEU A 570 7.52 -12.61 25.38
N VAL A 571 7.61 -13.81 25.98
CA VAL A 571 6.40 -14.52 26.44
C VAL A 571 5.66 -13.76 27.55
N PRO A 572 6.31 -13.19 28.57
CA PRO A 572 5.62 -12.33 29.54
C PRO A 572 5.04 -11.05 28.96
N LEU A 573 5.61 -10.52 27.88
CA LEU A 573 5.12 -9.29 27.23
C LEU A 573 3.98 -9.55 26.23
N PHE A 574 4.06 -10.66 25.49
CA PHE A 574 3.24 -10.91 24.31
C PHE A 574 2.64 -12.33 24.28
N GLY A 575 3.01 -13.23 25.21
CA GLY A 575 2.64 -14.65 25.16
C GLY A 575 1.24 -14.95 25.72
N GLU A 576 0.64 -16.01 25.17
CA GLU A 576 -0.50 -16.74 25.75
C GLU A 576 -0.05 -18.10 26.27
#